data_5e9c671a6304145dfad0cf183442d09a
#
_entry.id   5e9c671a6304145dfad0cf183442d09a
#
_cell.length_a   1.000
_cell.length_b   1.000
_cell.length_c   1.000
_cell.angle_alpha   90.00
_cell.angle_beta   90.00
_cell.angle_gamma   90.00
#
_symmetry.space_group_name_H-M   'P 1'
#
loop_
_entity.id
_entity.type
_entity.pdbx_description
1 polymer ?
#
loop_
_entity_poly.entity_id
_entity_poly.type
_entity_poly.pdbx_seq_one_letter_code
_entity_poly.pdbx_strand_id
1 'polypeptide(L)'
;MFKTTSHDFRIVGRGAKCEYLFDFTNLYQEDVHVAAVRSSCGCTTPTVTQNTLKTHETASVVARFNTSTFIGQKSAVVTVVFDRPYYAEVQLKVSGFIRTDVTFDPPEVAFGEIASGAGTQQDIVITHTGNRDWQITDVRSFCDDLEVQLSAPQKSPGMVRYRMRVKVLGSMPEGDVHERLTLISNDVDFPTTEMSINGRIRPSLSVSPSAVSFGTAEPGATVEKRLVIRGDEPFAIKEIVCADQRFEFTAPSGSKKLHFVTLRFNAGETEDRVGQEILISTDLDGGKSVKCIVTGVISG
;
A
#
# COMPACT_ATOMS: atom_id res chain seq x y z
N MET A 1 16.04 -3.51 1.36
CA MET A 1 14.99 -3.93 2.31
C MET A 1 14.02 -2.78 2.58
N PHE A 2 14.23 -1.87 3.54
CA PHE A 2 13.26 -0.76 3.76
C PHE A 2 13.43 0.35 2.73
N LYS A 3 12.30 0.89 2.22
CA LYS A 3 12.29 2.06 1.31
C LYS A 3 12.59 3.35 2.06
N THR A 4 12.10 3.46 3.30
CA THR A 4 12.34 4.59 4.21
C THR A 4 12.38 4.09 5.65
N THR A 5 13.10 4.81 6.52
CA THR A 5 13.25 4.47 7.94
C THR A 5 12.74 5.58 8.87
N SER A 6 12.11 6.61 8.33
CA SER A 6 11.52 7.68 9.14
C SER A 6 10.25 8.22 8.52
N HIS A 7 9.33 8.66 9.38
CA HIS A 7 8.10 9.34 8.98
C HIS A 7 7.71 10.39 10.01
N ASP A 8 7.34 11.58 9.53
CA ASP A 8 6.78 12.66 10.34
C ASP A 8 5.31 12.87 9.96
N PHE A 9 4.40 12.62 10.92
CA PHE A 9 2.99 12.89 10.78
C PHE A 9 2.65 14.39 10.79
N ARG A 10 3.66 15.24 11.06
CA ARG A 10 3.51 16.69 11.17
C ARG A 10 2.47 17.08 12.23
N ILE A 11 1.57 18.04 11.92
CA ILE A 11 0.54 18.54 12.82
C ILE A 11 -0.78 17.86 12.48
N VAL A 12 -1.30 17.08 13.42
CA VAL A 12 -2.54 16.30 13.25
C VAL A 12 -3.56 16.67 14.33
N GLY A 13 -4.83 16.55 13.99
CA GLY A 13 -5.93 16.75 14.95
C GLY A 13 -6.00 15.62 15.98
N ARG A 14 -6.50 15.92 17.18
CA ARG A 14 -6.77 14.89 18.19
C ARG A 14 -7.83 13.91 17.68
N GLY A 15 -7.56 12.62 17.87
CA GLY A 15 -8.41 11.53 17.39
C GLY A 15 -8.23 11.19 15.93
N ALA A 16 -7.45 11.96 15.14
CA ALA A 16 -7.15 11.63 13.76
C ALA A 16 -6.48 10.26 13.67
N LYS A 17 -6.91 9.43 12.72
CA LYS A 17 -6.25 8.15 12.47
C LYS A 17 -4.98 8.40 11.65
N CYS A 18 -3.84 8.11 12.26
CA CYS A 18 -2.52 8.31 11.67
C CYS A 18 -1.78 6.97 11.64
N GLU A 19 -1.62 6.42 10.44
CA GLU A 19 -0.87 5.19 10.19
C GLU A 19 0.12 5.44 9.06
N TYR A 20 1.29 4.80 9.17
CA TYR A 20 2.29 4.82 8.11
C TYR A 20 2.83 3.43 7.89
N LEU A 21 2.97 3.05 6.62
CA LEU A 21 3.47 1.75 6.20
C LEU A 21 4.94 1.89 5.80
N PHE A 22 5.81 1.29 6.59
CA PHE A 22 7.23 1.15 6.25
C PHE A 22 7.41 -0.12 5.43
N ASP A 23 7.36 0.00 4.12
CA ASP A 23 7.54 -1.12 3.21
C ASP A 23 8.96 -1.65 3.24
N PHE A 24 9.08 -2.96 3.26
CA PHE A 24 10.36 -3.65 3.11
C PHE A 24 10.21 -4.90 2.24
N THR A 25 11.25 -5.17 1.44
CA THR A 25 11.30 -6.30 0.51
C THR A 25 12.42 -7.24 0.92
N ASN A 26 12.17 -8.54 0.87
CA ASN A 26 13.22 -9.52 1.02
C ASN A 26 14.10 -9.51 -0.25
N LEU A 27 15.37 -9.14 -0.11
CA LEU A 27 16.37 -9.12 -1.19
C LEU A 27 17.31 -10.34 -1.12
N TYR A 28 17.12 -11.22 -0.14
CA TYR A 28 17.91 -12.44 0.05
C TYR A 28 17.24 -13.63 -0.66
N GLN A 29 17.98 -14.67 -0.87
CA GLN A 29 17.45 -15.92 -1.40
C GLN A 29 16.77 -16.78 -0.33
N GLU A 30 17.22 -16.62 0.90
CA GLU A 30 16.64 -17.26 2.07
C GLU A 30 15.40 -16.49 2.54
N ASP A 31 14.51 -17.19 3.24
CA ASP A 31 13.35 -16.57 3.85
C ASP A 31 13.77 -15.56 4.94
N VAL A 32 13.23 -14.36 4.87
CA VAL A 32 13.39 -13.34 5.92
C VAL A 32 12.23 -13.46 6.91
N HIS A 33 12.53 -13.56 8.20
CA HIS A 33 11.52 -13.64 9.25
C HIS A 33 11.66 -12.48 10.23
N VAL A 34 10.52 -11.82 10.51
CA VAL A 34 10.37 -10.78 11.53
C VAL A 34 9.97 -11.45 12.84
N ALA A 35 10.89 -11.53 13.78
CA ALA A 35 10.67 -12.14 15.08
C ALA A 35 9.84 -11.25 16.02
N ALA A 36 10.05 -9.92 15.95
CA ALA A 36 9.33 -8.97 16.80
C ALA A 36 9.34 -7.56 16.22
N VAL A 37 8.32 -6.79 16.58
CA VAL A 37 8.28 -5.32 16.41
C VAL A 37 7.97 -4.68 17.76
N ARG A 38 8.74 -3.67 18.17
CA ARG A 38 8.64 -3.03 19.48
C ARG A 38 8.68 -1.51 19.32
N SER A 39 7.92 -0.78 20.13
CA SER A 39 7.98 0.68 20.18
C SER A 39 8.62 1.16 21.48
N SER A 40 9.42 2.22 21.40
CA SER A 40 10.01 2.91 22.55
C SER A 40 9.00 3.73 23.37
N CYS A 41 7.79 3.95 22.84
CA CYS A 41 6.76 4.78 23.45
C CYS A 41 5.37 4.19 23.16
N GLY A 42 4.45 4.23 24.12
CA GLY A 42 3.04 3.87 23.91
C GLY A 42 2.28 4.81 22.95
N CYS A 43 2.93 5.91 22.52
CA CYS A 43 2.38 6.82 21.52
C CYS A 43 2.37 6.24 20.08
N THR A 44 3.05 5.12 19.85
CA THR A 44 3.05 4.41 18.57
C THR A 44 2.92 2.92 18.80
N THR A 45 1.95 2.29 18.13
CA THR A 45 1.75 0.84 18.16
C THR A 45 2.16 0.26 16.80
N PRO A 46 3.24 -0.54 16.73
CA PRO A 46 3.65 -1.18 15.51
C PRO A 46 2.98 -2.54 15.33
N THR A 47 2.69 -2.89 14.06
CA THR A 47 2.30 -4.25 13.64
C THR A 47 2.99 -4.58 12.33
N VAL A 48 3.11 -5.86 11.98
CA VAL A 48 3.65 -6.28 10.69
C VAL A 48 2.57 -7.00 9.89
N THR A 49 2.52 -6.75 8.57
CA THR A 49 1.51 -7.34 7.69
C THR A 49 1.77 -8.81 7.39
N GLN A 50 3.05 -9.20 7.37
CA GLN A 50 3.50 -10.57 7.13
C GLN A 50 4.83 -10.81 7.84
N ASN A 51 4.93 -11.89 8.63
CA ASN A 51 6.12 -12.17 9.44
C ASN A 51 7.24 -12.87 8.66
N THR A 52 6.91 -13.66 7.63
CA THR A 52 7.90 -14.41 6.85
C THR A 52 7.75 -14.04 5.39
N LEU A 53 8.85 -13.61 4.76
CA LEU A 53 8.91 -13.19 3.37
C LEU A 53 9.85 -14.09 2.58
N LYS A 54 9.37 -14.64 1.50
CA LYS A 54 10.19 -15.29 0.48
C LYS A 54 10.94 -14.26 -0.37
N THR A 55 11.91 -14.72 -1.14
CA THR A 55 12.67 -13.87 -2.07
C THR A 55 11.76 -12.98 -2.89
N HIS A 56 12.04 -11.66 -2.89
CA HIS A 56 11.29 -10.58 -3.57
C HIS A 56 9.86 -10.32 -3.05
N GLU A 57 9.40 -11.01 -2.03
CA GLU A 57 8.16 -10.63 -1.36
C GLU A 57 8.34 -9.33 -0.57
N THR A 58 7.27 -8.55 -0.52
CA THR A 58 7.19 -7.28 0.19
C THR A 58 6.15 -7.35 1.29
N ALA A 59 6.50 -6.84 2.46
CA ALA A 59 5.58 -6.60 3.57
C ALA A 59 5.78 -5.18 4.13
N SER A 60 4.93 -4.80 5.07
CA SER A 60 5.01 -3.49 5.71
C SER A 60 4.99 -3.61 7.22
N VAL A 61 5.78 -2.77 7.87
CA VAL A 61 5.60 -2.47 9.30
C VAL A 61 4.66 -1.27 9.39
N VAL A 62 3.47 -1.50 9.92
CA VAL A 62 2.45 -0.46 10.12
C VAL A 62 2.72 0.22 11.46
N ALA A 63 3.06 1.50 11.43
CA ALA A 63 3.22 2.33 12.62
C ALA A 63 1.94 3.14 12.83
N ARG A 64 1.14 2.77 13.85
CA ARG A 64 -0.07 3.50 14.23
C ARG A 64 0.25 4.50 15.32
N PHE A 65 0.10 5.81 15.01
CA PHE A 65 0.33 6.91 15.93
C PHE A 65 -0.94 7.20 16.75
N ASN A 66 -0.84 7.11 18.08
CA ASN A 66 -1.99 7.26 18.98
C ASN A 66 -2.30 8.73 19.25
N THR A 67 -3.19 9.30 18.48
CA THR A 67 -3.65 10.69 18.58
C THR A 67 -4.82 10.88 19.56
N SER A 68 -5.43 9.80 20.04
CA SER A 68 -6.60 9.86 20.93
C SER A 68 -6.18 10.10 22.39
N THR A 69 -5.10 9.42 22.83
CA THR A 69 -4.64 9.44 24.22
C THR A 69 -3.49 10.45 24.43
N PHE A 70 -2.65 10.65 23.43
CA PHE A 70 -1.51 11.54 23.49
C PHE A 70 -1.80 12.89 22.87
N ILE A 71 -1.12 13.95 23.37
CA ILE A 71 -1.23 15.32 22.87
C ILE A 71 0.16 15.97 22.79
N GLY A 72 0.29 17.03 21.99
CA GLY A 72 1.55 17.76 21.78
C GLY A 72 2.57 16.96 20.96
N GLN A 73 3.84 17.38 21.05
CA GLN A 73 4.93 16.72 20.33
C GLN A 73 5.18 15.31 20.86
N LYS A 74 5.19 14.34 19.98
CA LYS A 74 5.51 12.93 20.28
C LYS A 74 6.47 12.38 19.24
N SER A 75 7.34 11.48 19.71
CA SER A 75 8.23 10.70 18.85
C SER A 75 8.42 9.30 19.42
N ALA A 76 8.61 8.34 18.56
CA ALA A 76 8.92 6.95 18.92
C ALA A 76 9.94 6.35 17.96
N VAL A 77 10.68 5.39 18.47
CA VAL A 77 11.52 4.49 17.68
C VAL A 77 10.85 3.12 17.70
N VAL A 78 10.52 2.61 16.53
CA VAL A 78 10.03 1.25 16.32
C VAL A 78 11.22 0.39 15.94
N THR A 79 11.54 -0.59 16.77
CA THR A 79 12.59 -1.57 16.50
C THR A 79 11.97 -2.80 15.87
N VAL A 80 12.44 -3.14 14.68
CA VAL A 80 12.07 -4.36 13.94
C VAL A 80 13.20 -5.36 14.11
N VAL A 81 12.90 -6.52 14.69
CA VAL A 81 13.88 -7.59 14.95
C VAL A 81 13.69 -8.70 13.95
N PHE A 82 14.73 -9.01 13.20
CA PHE A 82 14.83 -10.15 12.30
C PHE A 82 15.67 -11.26 12.95
N ASP A 83 15.28 -12.51 12.80
CA ASP A 83 16.03 -13.68 13.28
C ASP A 83 16.45 -14.62 12.15
N ARG A 84 15.96 -14.40 10.93
CA ARG A 84 16.34 -15.16 9.71
C ARG A 84 16.52 -14.23 8.51
N PRO A 85 17.45 -14.51 7.59
CA PRO A 85 18.46 -15.58 7.67
C PRO A 85 19.55 -15.29 8.71
N TYR A 86 19.65 -14.03 9.17
CA TYR A 86 20.59 -13.57 10.19
C TYR A 86 19.89 -12.65 11.16
N TYR A 87 20.40 -12.62 12.41
CA TYR A 87 19.91 -11.63 13.39
C TYR A 87 20.25 -10.21 12.95
N ALA A 88 19.25 -9.35 12.92
CA ALA A 88 19.40 -7.93 12.62
C ALA A 88 18.30 -7.11 13.31
N GLU A 89 18.63 -5.87 13.66
CA GLU A 89 17.65 -4.90 14.14
C GLU A 89 17.63 -3.67 13.23
N VAL A 90 16.44 -3.21 12.88
CA VAL A 90 16.24 -1.97 12.12
C VAL A 90 15.38 -1.03 12.96
N GLN A 91 15.81 0.22 13.07
CA GLN A 91 15.10 1.27 13.78
C GLN A 91 14.35 2.16 12.80
N LEU A 92 13.03 2.24 12.97
CA LEU A 92 12.15 3.12 12.23
C LEU A 92 11.72 4.27 13.16
N LYS A 93 11.84 5.51 12.70
CA LYS A 93 11.53 6.70 13.51
C LYS A 93 10.19 7.28 13.07
N VAL A 94 9.32 7.57 14.03
CA VAL A 94 8.05 8.28 13.81
C VAL A 94 7.96 9.48 14.74
N SER A 95 7.40 10.58 14.22
CA SER A 95 7.17 11.81 14.99
C SER A 95 5.89 12.50 14.53
N GLY A 96 5.40 13.45 15.35
CA GLY A 96 4.26 14.29 15.00
C GLY A 96 3.83 15.17 16.17
N PHE A 97 3.05 16.21 15.88
CA PHE A 97 2.43 17.09 16.88
C PHE A 97 0.91 16.91 16.85
N ILE A 98 0.31 16.59 17.99
CA ILE A 98 -1.12 16.32 18.13
C ILE A 98 -1.79 17.55 18.75
N ARG A 99 -2.59 18.29 17.95
CA ARG A 99 -3.37 19.44 18.42
C ARG A 99 -4.75 18.99 18.93
N THR A 100 -5.31 19.73 19.89
CA THR A 100 -6.55 19.34 20.59
C THR A 100 -7.77 20.13 20.18
N ASP A 101 -7.60 21.25 19.51
CA ASP A 101 -8.64 22.20 19.12
C ASP A 101 -9.30 21.90 17.76
N VAL A 102 -8.66 21.06 16.93
CA VAL A 102 -9.22 20.60 15.65
C VAL A 102 -9.50 19.11 15.70
N THR A 103 -10.72 18.71 15.32
CA THR A 103 -11.15 17.31 15.23
C THR A 103 -11.80 17.03 13.88
N PHE A 104 -11.73 15.78 13.44
CA PHE A 104 -12.29 15.27 12.20
C PHE A 104 -13.32 14.16 12.49
N ASP A 105 -14.43 14.16 11.77
CA ASP A 105 -15.44 13.11 11.84
C ASP A 105 -15.94 12.75 10.42
N PRO A 106 -15.64 11.57 9.91
CA PRO A 106 -14.75 10.55 10.50
C PRO A 106 -13.29 11.00 10.60
N PRO A 107 -12.46 10.32 11.43
CA PRO A 107 -11.09 10.74 11.76
C PRO A 107 -10.08 10.57 10.62
N GLU A 108 -10.48 9.96 9.53
CA GLU A 108 -9.71 9.80 8.28
C GLU A 108 -10.65 9.72 7.08
N VAL A 109 -10.12 9.88 5.89
CA VAL A 109 -10.79 9.52 4.66
C VAL A 109 -10.42 8.06 4.34
N ALA A 110 -11.39 7.14 4.45
CA ALA A 110 -11.19 5.72 4.19
C ALA A 110 -12.15 5.25 3.09
N PHE A 111 -11.65 5.14 1.88
CA PHE A 111 -12.47 4.74 0.73
C PHE A 111 -12.68 3.24 0.60
N GLY A 112 -11.90 2.42 1.34
CA GLY A 112 -11.92 0.97 1.19
C GLY A 112 -11.40 0.52 -0.18
N GLU A 113 -12.01 -0.52 -0.74
CA GLU A 113 -11.68 -1.01 -2.09
C GLU A 113 -12.56 -0.33 -3.14
N ILE A 114 -11.92 0.23 -4.18
CA ILE A 114 -12.54 0.89 -5.32
C ILE A 114 -12.14 0.13 -6.58
N ALA A 115 -13.08 -0.15 -7.48
CA ALA A 115 -12.75 -0.74 -8.78
C ALA A 115 -11.95 0.26 -9.64
N SER A 116 -10.99 -0.23 -10.39
CA SER A 116 -10.24 0.58 -11.38
C SER A 116 -11.20 1.30 -12.32
N GLY A 117 -10.96 2.59 -12.56
CA GLY A 117 -11.84 3.44 -13.38
C GLY A 117 -13.08 3.98 -12.66
N ALA A 118 -13.41 3.50 -11.46
CA ALA A 118 -14.51 4.02 -10.67
C ALA A 118 -14.03 5.15 -9.75
N GLY A 119 -14.81 6.24 -9.69
CA GLY A 119 -14.62 7.29 -8.69
C GLY A 119 -15.44 7.00 -7.43
N THR A 120 -15.04 7.57 -6.32
CA THR A 120 -15.82 7.55 -5.07
C THR A 120 -15.63 8.84 -4.30
N GLN A 121 -16.48 9.11 -3.31
CA GLN A 121 -16.38 10.30 -2.48
C GLN A 121 -16.77 10.02 -1.04
N GLN A 122 -16.23 10.83 -0.12
CA GLN A 122 -16.53 10.78 1.31
C GLN A 122 -16.63 12.19 1.87
N ASP A 123 -17.60 12.43 2.74
CA ASP A 123 -17.76 13.69 3.46
C ASP A 123 -17.12 13.58 4.86
N ILE A 124 -16.42 14.64 5.25
CA ILE A 124 -15.75 14.79 6.55
C ILE A 124 -16.27 16.06 7.20
N VAL A 125 -16.61 15.99 8.48
CA VAL A 125 -16.91 17.16 9.31
C VAL A 125 -15.64 17.57 10.04
N ILE A 126 -15.18 18.80 9.82
CA ILE A 126 -14.07 19.42 10.51
C ILE A 126 -14.64 20.35 11.58
N THR A 127 -14.24 20.14 12.83
CA THR A 127 -14.68 20.98 13.95
C THR A 127 -13.48 21.61 14.60
N HIS A 128 -13.49 22.95 14.69
CA HIS A 128 -12.56 23.73 15.51
C HIS A 128 -13.29 24.25 16.74
N THR A 129 -12.66 24.13 17.91
CA THR A 129 -13.16 24.64 19.19
C THR A 129 -12.27 25.79 19.69
N GLY A 130 -12.86 26.90 20.15
CA GLY A 130 -12.14 28.06 20.65
C GLY A 130 -12.43 29.33 19.82
N ASN A 131 -11.49 29.74 18.98
CA ASN A 131 -11.59 30.99 18.22
C ASN A 131 -12.69 30.95 17.14
N ARG A 132 -13.67 31.86 17.21
CA ARG A 132 -14.75 32.00 16.20
C ARG A 132 -14.28 32.54 14.85
N ASP A 133 -13.13 33.18 14.81
CA ASP A 133 -12.57 33.75 13.59
C ASP A 133 -11.62 32.80 12.90
N TRP A 134 -11.46 31.55 13.42
CA TRP A 134 -10.73 30.51 12.77
C TRP A 134 -11.36 30.15 11.43
N GLN A 135 -10.54 30.08 10.39
CA GLN A 135 -10.97 29.77 9.03
C GLN A 135 -9.97 28.85 8.34
N ILE A 136 -10.49 27.87 7.62
CA ILE A 136 -9.71 27.13 6.62
C ILE A 136 -9.64 28.03 5.40
N THR A 137 -8.43 28.42 5.02
CA THR A 137 -8.16 29.32 3.89
C THR A 137 -7.84 28.56 2.61
N ASP A 138 -7.32 27.33 2.73
CA ASP A 138 -6.97 26.47 1.60
C ASP A 138 -6.93 25.00 2.03
N VAL A 139 -7.07 24.08 1.07
CA VAL A 139 -6.87 22.65 1.26
C VAL A 139 -6.03 22.14 0.09
N ARG A 140 -4.91 21.51 0.39
CA ARG A 140 -3.96 21.02 -0.63
C ARG A 140 -3.78 19.52 -0.60
N SER A 141 -3.72 18.95 -1.78
CA SER A 141 -3.24 17.60 -2.05
C SER A 141 -2.07 17.67 -3.02
N PHE A 142 -1.14 16.72 -2.94
CA PHE A 142 -0.11 16.52 -3.98
C PHE A 142 -0.53 15.48 -5.03
N CYS A 143 -1.74 14.91 -4.88
CA CYS A 143 -2.31 13.93 -5.79
C CYS A 143 -3.33 14.61 -6.69
N ASP A 144 -3.09 14.61 -8.01
CA ASP A 144 -3.97 15.21 -9.00
C ASP A 144 -5.28 14.45 -9.19
N ASP A 145 -5.34 13.18 -8.76
CA ASP A 145 -6.53 12.33 -8.82
C ASP A 145 -7.47 12.49 -7.63
N LEU A 146 -7.23 13.50 -6.78
CA LEU A 146 -8.08 13.87 -5.66
C LEU A 146 -8.70 15.25 -5.86
N GLU A 147 -10.03 15.32 -5.79
CA GLU A 147 -10.77 16.59 -5.75
C GLU A 147 -11.28 16.84 -4.34
N VAL A 148 -11.14 18.08 -3.86
CA VAL A 148 -11.61 18.50 -2.53
C VAL A 148 -12.56 19.69 -2.67
N GLN A 149 -13.73 19.60 -2.03
CA GLN A 149 -14.70 20.68 -1.92
C GLN A 149 -14.94 20.99 -0.45
N LEU A 150 -14.75 22.24 -0.07
CA LEU A 150 -14.98 22.73 1.28
C LEU A 150 -16.26 23.59 1.33
N SER A 151 -17.15 23.35 2.30
CA SER A 151 -18.33 24.18 2.51
C SER A 151 -17.98 25.54 3.11
N ALA A 152 -18.93 26.47 3.09
CA ALA A 152 -18.83 27.65 3.94
C ALA A 152 -18.79 27.27 5.44
N PRO A 153 -18.11 28.06 6.30
CA PRO A 153 -18.05 27.81 7.74
C PRO A 153 -19.41 27.97 8.41
N GLN A 154 -19.77 27.01 9.25
CA GLN A 154 -20.89 27.09 10.17
C GLN A 154 -20.37 27.51 11.53
N LYS A 155 -20.66 28.76 11.94
CA LYS A 155 -20.18 29.36 13.19
C LYS A 155 -21.23 29.21 14.29
N SER A 156 -20.79 28.74 15.46
CA SER A 156 -21.58 28.66 16.71
C SER A 156 -20.76 29.24 17.86
N PRO A 157 -21.33 29.52 19.04
CA PRO A 157 -20.55 29.97 20.18
C PRO A 157 -19.41 29.01 20.52
N GLY A 158 -18.16 29.46 20.43
CA GLY A 158 -16.96 28.67 20.72
C GLY A 158 -16.63 27.55 19.74
N MET A 159 -17.27 27.54 18.54
CA MET A 159 -17.08 26.45 17.59
C MET A 159 -17.24 26.92 16.14
N VAL A 160 -16.39 26.41 15.28
CA VAL A 160 -16.49 26.54 13.81
C VAL A 160 -16.50 25.17 13.18
N ARG A 161 -17.45 24.90 12.29
CA ARG A 161 -17.55 23.63 11.56
C ARG A 161 -17.47 23.85 10.06
N TYR A 162 -16.79 22.93 9.38
CA TYR A 162 -16.79 22.80 7.93
C TYR A 162 -17.23 21.39 7.54
N ARG A 163 -17.88 21.26 6.39
CA ARG A 163 -18.02 19.98 5.70
C ARG A 163 -17.06 19.98 4.53
N MET A 164 -16.20 19.00 4.50
CA MET A 164 -15.25 18.77 3.43
C MET A 164 -15.63 17.49 2.70
N ARG A 165 -15.80 17.58 1.38
CA ARG A 165 -16.00 16.42 0.51
C ARG A 165 -14.70 16.11 -0.20
N VAL A 166 -14.24 14.89 -0.06
CA VAL A 166 -13.07 14.37 -0.76
C VAL A 166 -13.54 13.34 -1.77
N LYS A 167 -13.13 13.50 -3.03
CA LYS A 167 -13.48 12.62 -4.13
C LYS A 167 -12.21 12.06 -4.76
N VAL A 168 -12.20 10.75 -4.98
CA VAL A 168 -11.20 10.05 -5.80
C VAL A 168 -11.72 9.98 -7.22
N LEU A 169 -10.89 10.39 -8.17
CA LEU A 169 -11.20 10.31 -9.59
C LEU A 169 -11.01 8.89 -10.14
N GLY A 170 -11.71 8.55 -11.21
CA GLY A 170 -11.54 7.27 -11.90
C GLY A 170 -10.17 7.09 -12.57
N SER A 171 -9.40 8.18 -12.72
CA SER A 171 -8.00 8.18 -13.22
C SER A 171 -6.98 7.73 -12.18
N MET A 172 -7.37 7.60 -10.89
CA MET A 172 -6.47 7.16 -9.82
C MET A 172 -5.81 5.82 -10.20
N PRO A 173 -4.46 5.73 -10.16
CA PRO A 173 -3.74 4.51 -10.48
C PRO A 173 -4.12 3.31 -9.60
N GLU A 174 -4.02 2.12 -10.18
CA GLU A 174 -4.24 0.86 -9.45
C GLU A 174 -3.19 0.66 -8.35
N GLY A 175 -3.63 0.16 -7.20
CA GLY A 175 -2.78 -0.07 -6.03
C GLY A 175 -3.32 0.55 -4.75
N ASP A 176 -2.47 0.56 -3.73
CA ASP A 176 -2.81 1.15 -2.44
C ASP A 176 -2.72 2.68 -2.51
N VAL A 177 -3.76 3.35 -2.00
CA VAL A 177 -3.85 4.80 -1.91
C VAL A 177 -3.49 5.21 -0.48
N HIS A 178 -2.39 5.94 -0.32
CA HIS A 178 -1.90 6.47 0.94
C HIS A 178 -1.51 7.93 0.74
N GLU A 179 -2.51 8.79 0.73
CA GLU A 179 -2.36 10.20 0.46
C GLU A 179 -2.62 11.05 1.71
N ARG A 180 -2.31 12.34 1.62
CA ARG A 180 -2.57 13.31 2.68
C ARG A 180 -3.17 14.57 2.12
N LEU A 181 -4.12 15.12 2.89
CA LEU A 181 -4.60 16.48 2.72
C LEU A 181 -3.95 17.38 3.75
N THR A 182 -3.49 18.53 3.33
CA THR A 182 -3.01 19.61 4.19
C THR A 182 -4.08 20.70 4.22
N LEU A 183 -4.74 20.86 5.35
CA LEU A 183 -5.63 21.98 5.62
C LEU A 183 -4.79 23.20 6.04
N ILE A 184 -4.97 24.32 5.38
CA ILE A 184 -4.31 25.58 5.71
C ILE A 184 -5.34 26.49 6.37
N SER A 185 -5.00 27.07 7.51
CA SER A 185 -5.89 27.94 8.28
C SER A 185 -5.22 29.29 8.56
N ASN A 186 -6.02 30.22 9.07
CA ASN A 186 -5.55 31.51 9.55
C ASN A 186 -4.97 31.46 10.98
N ASP A 187 -4.78 30.27 11.53
CA ASP A 187 -4.14 30.08 12.84
C ASP A 187 -2.64 30.38 12.74
N VAL A 188 -2.15 31.30 13.58
CA VAL A 188 -0.75 31.75 13.55
C VAL A 188 0.19 30.68 14.13
N ASP A 189 -0.26 29.99 15.18
CA ASP A 189 0.55 28.99 15.87
C ASP A 189 0.56 27.64 15.14
N PHE A 190 -0.59 27.27 14.56
CA PHE A 190 -0.78 26.01 13.84
C PHE A 190 -1.44 26.24 12.48
N PRO A 191 -0.73 26.85 11.52
CA PRO A 191 -1.30 27.22 10.22
C PRO A 191 -1.69 26.02 9.35
N THR A 192 -1.18 24.84 9.65
CA THR A 192 -1.48 23.61 8.88
C THR A 192 -1.99 22.48 9.77
N THR A 193 -2.87 21.64 9.23
CA THR A 193 -3.30 20.40 9.88
C THR A 193 -3.42 19.31 8.83
N GLU A 194 -2.81 18.16 9.09
CA GLU A 194 -2.78 17.03 8.15
C GLU A 194 -3.94 16.07 8.40
N MET A 195 -4.46 15.47 7.30
CA MET A 195 -5.44 14.40 7.32
C MET A 195 -5.02 13.30 6.36
N SER A 196 -5.11 12.05 6.82
CA SER A 196 -4.77 10.88 5.99
C SER A 196 -5.95 10.48 5.11
N ILE A 197 -5.61 10.03 3.89
CA ILE A 197 -6.52 9.39 2.94
C ILE A 197 -5.99 7.99 2.68
N ASN A 198 -6.86 7.00 2.88
CA ASN A 198 -6.52 5.60 2.67
C ASN A 198 -7.57 4.92 1.79
N GLY A 199 -7.10 4.01 0.95
CA GLY A 199 -7.96 3.21 0.08
C GLY A 199 -7.14 2.24 -0.74
N ARG A 200 -7.81 1.50 -1.62
CA ARG A 200 -7.15 0.61 -2.58
C ARG A 200 -7.91 0.62 -3.89
N ILE A 201 -7.23 0.95 -4.97
CA ILE A 201 -7.76 0.79 -6.31
C ILE A 201 -7.47 -0.64 -6.76
N ARG A 202 -8.52 -1.45 -6.81
CA ARG A 202 -8.40 -2.85 -7.21
C ARG A 202 -8.16 -2.92 -8.72
N PRO A 203 -7.09 -3.63 -9.16
CA PRO A 203 -6.81 -3.76 -10.58
C PRO A 203 -7.92 -4.50 -11.32
N SER A 204 -8.25 -4.05 -12.52
CA SER A 204 -9.22 -4.72 -13.38
C SER A 204 -8.71 -6.08 -13.92
N LEU A 205 -7.37 -6.29 -13.92
CA LEU A 205 -6.72 -7.53 -14.28
C LEU A 205 -5.67 -7.91 -13.22
N SER A 206 -5.64 -9.14 -12.78
CA SER A 206 -4.70 -9.62 -11.78
C SER A 206 -4.20 -11.03 -12.08
N VAL A 207 -2.99 -11.36 -11.61
CA VAL A 207 -2.41 -12.71 -11.64
C VAL A 207 -2.11 -13.17 -10.21
N SER A 208 -2.44 -14.40 -9.91
CA SER A 208 -2.18 -14.99 -8.59
C SER A 208 -1.58 -16.41 -8.75
N PRO A 209 -0.47 -16.69 -8.07
CA PRO A 209 0.37 -15.72 -7.35
C PRO A 209 1.12 -14.78 -8.31
N SER A 210 1.44 -13.57 -7.84
CA SER A 210 2.25 -12.59 -8.59
C SER A 210 3.74 -12.94 -8.64
N ALA A 211 4.17 -13.80 -7.70
CA ALA A 211 5.51 -14.39 -7.68
C ALA A 211 5.42 -15.90 -7.43
N VAL A 212 6.15 -16.67 -8.21
CA VAL A 212 6.22 -18.14 -8.13
C VAL A 212 7.66 -18.55 -7.88
N SER A 213 7.89 -19.32 -6.82
CA SER A 213 9.15 -20.04 -6.66
C SER A 213 8.95 -21.52 -6.99
N PHE A 214 9.82 -22.09 -7.80
CA PHE A 214 9.86 -23.53 -8.00
C PHE A 214 10.88 -24.24 -7.07
N GLY A 215 11.55 -23.46 -6.17
CA GLY A 215 12.52 -24.00 -5.22
C GLY A 215 13.79 -24.46 -5.92
N THR A 216 14.30 -25.62 -5.49
CA THR A 216 15.42 -26.31 -6.14
C THR A 216 14.87 -27.40 -7.05
N ALA A 217 15.31 -27.41 -8.31
CA ALA A 217 15.01 -28.44 -9.30
C ALA A 217 16.30 -29.20 -9.64
N GLU A 218 16.23 -30.51 -9.81
CA GLU A 218 17.36 -31.31 -10.32
C GLU A 218 17.59 -30.98 -11.80
N PRO A 219 18.84 -31.08 -12.31
CA PRO A 219 19.12 -30.96 -13.73
C PRO A 219 18.26 -31.94 -14.56
N GLY A 220 17.68 -31.45 -15.66
CA GLY A 220 16.75 -32.18 -16.52
C GLY A 220 15.35 -32.40 -15.98
N ALA A 221 15.04 -31.94 -14.76
CA ALA A 221 13.72 -32.10 -14.18
C ALA A 221 12.70 -31.10 -14.81
N THR A 222 11.43 -31.49 -14.80
CA THR A 222 10.32 -30.64 -15.21
C THR A 222 9.50 -30.24 -13.98
N VAL A 223 9.23 -28.94 -13.81
CA VAL A 223 8.41 -28.41 -12.73
C VAL A 223 7.17 -27.72 -13.32
N GLU A 224 6.00 -28.08 -12.81
CA GLU A 224 4.75 -27.43 -13.20
C GLU A 224 4.19 -26.56 -12.08
N LYS A 225 3.70 -25.39 -12.45
CA LYS A 225 2.97 -24.45 -11.56
C LYS A 225 1.73 -23.95 -12.26
N ARG A 226 0.76 -23.52 -11.48
CA ARG A 226 -0.49 -22.95 -11.99
C ARG A 226 -0.59 -21.48 -11.62
N LEU A 227 -0.92 -20.65 -12.60
CA LEU A 227 -1.27 -19.25 -12.43
C LEU A 227 -2.77 -19.08 -12.64
N VAL A 228 -3.37 -18.20 -11.84
CA VAL A 228 -4.78 -17.81 -11.95
C VAL A 228 -4.81 -16.36 -12.43
N ILE A 229 -5.34 -16.10 -13.62
CA ILE A 229 -5.52 -14.77 -14.16
C ILE A 229 -6.99 -14.40 -14.03
N ARG A 230 -7.27 -13.30 -13.34
CA ARG A 230 -8.64 -12.83 -13.06
C ARG A 230 -8.83 -11.44 -13.64
N GLY A 231 -9.93 -11.24 -14.36
CA GLY A 231 -10.41 -9.93 -14.82
C GLY A 231 -11.77 -9.58 -14.23
N ASP A 232 -12.06 -8.30 -14.12
CA ASP A 232 -13.39 -7.80 -13.73
C ASP A 232 -14.43 -8.04 -14.81
N GLU A 233 -14.02 -8.03 -16.08
CA GLU A 233 -14.81 -8.38 -17.26
C GLU A 233 -14.24 -9.65 -17.94
N PRO A 234 -15.05 -10.35 -18.78
CA PRO A 234 -14.54 -11.46 -19.58
C PRO A 234 -13.47 -11.00 -20.56
N PHE A 235 -12.35 -11.71 -20.60
CA PHE A 235 -11.21 -11.43 -21.48
C PHE A 235 -10.62 -12.71 -22.06
N ALA A 236 -9.87 -12.58 -23.15
CA ALA A 236 -9.05 -13.64 -23.73
C ALA A 236 -7.56 -13.33 -23.51
N ILE A 237 -6.77 -14.36 -23.18
CA ILE A 237 -5.32 -14.26 -23.19
C ILE A 237 -4.85 -14.20 -24.63
N LYS A 238 -4.11 -13.15 -24.99
CA LYS A 238 -3.58 -12.95 -26.34
C LYS A 238 -2.20 -13.57 -26.51
N GLU A 239 -1.35 -13.33 -25.49
CA GLU A 239 0.04 -13.74 -25.55
C GLU A 239 0.62 -13.93 -24.15
N ILE A 240 1.55 -14.87 -24.00
CA ILE A 240 2.36 -15.04 -22.79
C ILE A 240 3.81 -15.04 -23.24
N VAL A 241 4.60 -14.11 -22.72
CA VAL A 241 6.00 -13.90 -23.10
C VAL A 241 6.91 -14.12 -21.89
N CYS A 242 7.94 -14.90 -22.10
CA CYS A 242 9.07 -15.07 -21.19
C CYS A 242 10.36 -15.05 -22.01
N ALA A 243 11.40 -14.40 -21.51
CA ALA A 243 12.70 -14.33 -22.23
C ALA A 243 13.43 -15.70 -22.22
N ASP A 244 13.19 -16.53 -21.24
CA ASP A 244 13.81 -17.83 -21.09
C ASP A 244 12.95 -18.91 -21.79
N GLN A 245 13.50 -19.55 -22.81
CA GLN A 245 12.82 -20.57 -23.63
C GLN A 245 12.57 -21.91 -22.90
N ARG A 246 13.12 -22.11 -21.71
CA ARG A 246 12.85 -23.27 -20.86
C ARG A 246 11.44 -23.25 -20.26
N PHE A 247 10.74 -22.09 -20.36
CA PHE A 247 9.35 -21.93 -19.91
C PHE A 247 8.37 -22.16 -21.03
N GLU A 248 7.43 -23.07 -20.81
CA GLU A 248 6.30 -23.37 -21.69
C GLU A 248 5.00 -22.99 -20.98
N PHE A 249 4.02 -22.50 -21.73
CA PHE A 249 2.75 -22.05 -21.19
C PHE A 249 1.58 -22.72 -21.90
N THR A 250 0.63 -23.22 -21.11
CA THR A 250 -0.66 -23.71 -21.63
C THR A 250 -1.77 -22.84 -21.06
N ALA A 251 -2.44 -22.09 -21.93
CA ALA A 251 -3.56 -21.22 -21.60
C ALA A 251 -4.84 -21.76 -22.25
N PRO A 252 -6.01 -21.70 -21.56
CA PRO A 252 -7.29 -22.05 -22.14
C PRO A 252 -7.71 -20.99 -23.18
N SER A 253 -8.39 -21.40 -24.23
CA SER A 253 -8.98 -20.53 -25.23
C SER A 253 -10.32 -19.92 -24.77
N GLY A 254 -10.72 -18.82 -25.43
CA GLY A 254 -12.01 -18.14 -25.25
C GLY A 254 -11.97 -17.03 -24.18
N SER A 255 -13.07 -16.28 -24.11
CA SER A 255 -13.22 -15.13 -23.21
C SER A 255 -13.93 -15.54 -21.92
N LYS A 256 -13.28 -15.35 -20.78
CA LYS A 256 -13.79 -15.66 -19.42
C LYS A 256 -13.24 -14.65 -18.41
N LYS A 257 -13.90 -14.49 -17.28
CA LYS A 257 -13.38 -13.67 -16.15
C LYS A 257 -12.22 -14.33 -15.40
N LEU A 258 -12.00 -15.63 -15.58
CA LEU A 258 -11.00 -16.40 -14.88
C LEU A 258 -10.33 -17.39 -15.83
N HIS A 259 -9.01 -17.33 -15.92
CA HIS A 259 -8.19 -18.26 -16.68
C HIS A 259 -7.19 -18.96 -15.76
N PHE A 260 -6.99 -20.25 -16.01
CA PHE A 260 -5.93 -21.05 -15.37
C PHE A 260 -4.85 -21.31 -16.41
N VAL A 261 -3.66 -20.77 -16.18
CA VAL A 261 -2.50 -20.98 -17.03
C VAL A 261 -1.57 -21.96 -16.33
N THR A 262 -1.20 -23.02 -17.02
CA THR A 262 -0.16 -23.94 -16.57
C THR A 262 1.18 -23.44 -17.10
N LEU A 263 2.11 -23.24 -16.18
CA LEU A 263 3.51 -22.92 -16.43
C LEU A 263 4.31 -24.19 -16.24
N ARG A 264 5.06 -24.60 -17.26
CA ARG A 264 6.00 -25.71 -17.20
C ARG A 264 7.41 -25.17 -17.38
N PHE A 265 8.29 -25.48 -16.46
CA PHE A 265 9.70 -25.17 -16.53
C PHE A 265 10.50 -26.47 -16.75
N ASN A 266 11.28 -26.50 -17.83
CA ASN A 266 12.18 -27.60 -18.14
C ASN A 266 13.59 -27.20 -17.73
N ALA A 267 14.07 -27.74 -16.60
CA ALA A 267 15.41 -27.46 -16.12
C ALA A 267 16.46 -27.96 -17.12
N GLY A 268 17.46 -27.15 -17.42
CA GLY A 268 18.59 -27.55 -18.23
C GLY A 268 19.51 -28.51 -17.47
N GLU A 269 20.52 -29.01 -18.15
CA GLU A 269 21.51 -29.96 -17.59
C GLU A 269 22.56 -29.31 -16.67
N THR A 270 22.64 -27.96 -16.67
CA THR A 270 23.62 -27.19 -15.91
C THR A 270 22.99 -26.52 -14.70
N GLU A 271 23.76 -26.45 -13.61
CA GLU A 271 23.39 -25.66 -12.45
C GLU A 271 23.21 -24.19 -12.83
N ASP A 272 22.10 -23.57 -12.39
CA ASP A 272 21.72 -22.20 -12.75
C ASP A 272 20.77 -21.61 -11.73
N ARG A 273 20.76 -20.27 -11.67
CA ARG A 273 19.77 -19.50 -10.92
C ARG A 273 18.80 -18.86 -11.90
N VAL A 274 17.54 -19.15 -11.72
CA VAL A 274 16.48 -18.69 -12.59
C VAL A 274 15.72 -17.54 -11.92
N GLY A 275 15.66 -16.41 -12.62
CA GLY A 275 14.86 -15.24 -12.23
C GLY A 275 14.30 -14.62 -13.50
N GLN A 276 13.00 -14.83 -13.78
CA GLN A 276 12.37 -14.40 -15.02
C GLN A 276 11.06 -13.66 -14.74
N GLU A 277 10.78 -12.68 -15.58
CA GLU A 277 9.48 -12.00 -15.64
C GLU A 277 8.64 -12.63 -16.76
N ILE A 278 7.42 -13.04 -16.43
CA ILE A 278 6.43 -13.51 -17.39
C ILE A 278 5.42 -12.40 -17.60
N LEU A 279 5.26 -11.97 -18.84
CA LEU A 279 4.25 -10.98 -19.25
C LEU A 279 3.05 -11.70 -19.88
N ILE A 280 1.86 -11.50 -19.33
CA ILE A 280 0.62 -12.08 -19.85
C ILE A 280 -0.23 -10.92 -20.38
N SER A 281 -0.41 -10.90 -21.70
CA SER A 281 -1.19 -9.88 -22.42
C SER A 281 -2.59 -10.38 -22.73
N THR A 282 -3.58 -9.50 -22.57
CA THR A 282 -5.00 -9.81 -22.76
C THR A 282 -5.66 -8.78 -23.69
N ASP A 283 -6.93 -8.99 -24.03
CA ASP A 283 -7.77 -7.99 -24.73
C ASP A 283 -8.61 -7.12 -23.78
N LEU A 284 -8.44 -7.27 -22.46
CA LEU A 284 -9.14 -6.47 -21.47
C LEU A 284 -8.73 -4.99 -21.58
N ASP A 285 -9.68 -4.07 -21.51
CA ASP A 285 -9.46 -2.61 -21.50
C ASP A 285 -8.47 -2.12 -22.58
N GLY A 286 -8.56 -2.68 -23.79
CA GLY A 286 -7.71 -2.27 -24.93
C GLY A 286 -6.30 -2.87 -24.92
N GLY A 287 -6.05 -3.93 -24.14
CA GLY A 287 -4.78 -4.64 -24.16
C GLY A 287 -4.00 -4.65 -22.85
N LYS A 288 -4.69 -4.68 -21.72
CA LYS A 288 -4.03 -4.80 -20.40
C LYS A 288 -3.18 -6.05 -20.28
N SER A 289 -2.08 -5.91 -19.57
CA SER A 289 -1.13 -6.99 -19.29
C SER A 289 -0.83 -7.08 -17.80
N VAL A 290 -0.54 -8.29 -17.33
CA VAL A 290 -0.08 -8.54 -15.95
C VAL A 290 1.25 -9.27 -15.96
N LYS A 291 2.03 -9.10 -14.90
CA LYS A 291 3.36 -9.66 -14.73
C LYS A 291 3.39 -10.67 -13.59
N CYS A 292 4.10 -11.78 -13.81
CA CYS A 292 4.42 -12.75 -12.78
C CYS A 292 5.94 -12.96 -12.74
N ILE A 293 6.53 -12.92 -11.56
CA ILE A 293 7.96 -13.19 -11.37
C ILE A 293 8.11 -14.68 -11.03
N VAL A 294 9.02 -15.37 -11.72
CA VAL A 294 9.34 -16.77 -11.43
C VAL A 294 10.80 -16.88 -11.02
N THR A 295 11.04 -17.55 -9.89
CA THR A 295 12.39 -17.77 -9.34
C THR A 295 12.61 -19.23 -8.98
N GLY A 296 13.88 -19.65 -9.00
CA GLY A 296 14.30 -20.97 -8.54
C GLY A 296 15.78 -21.23 -8.77
N VAL A 297 16.24 -22.40 -8.38
CA VAL A 297 17.62 -22.83 -8.51
C VAL A 297 17.65 -24.22 -9.15
N ILE A 298 18.56 -24.45 -10.12
CA ILE A 298 18.86 -25.75 -10.63
C ILE A 298 20.14 -26.21 -9.94
N SER A 299 20.06 -27.27 -9.16
CA SER A 299 21.20 -27.82 -8.42
C SER A 299 20.97 -29.32 -8.22
N GLY A 300 22.01 -30.09 -8.39
CA GLY A 300 22.05 -31.55 -8.20
C GLY A 300 22.75 -31.95 -6.92
#